data_6dca7b5db92aebba9cfb023a96b4a938
#
_entry.id   6dca7b5db92aebba9cfb023a96b4a938
#
_cell.length_a   1.000
_cell.length_b   1.000
_cell.length_c   1.000
_cell.angle_alpha   90.00
_cell.angle_beta   90.00
_cell.angle_gamma   90.00
#
_symmetry.space_group_name_H-M   'P 1'
#
loop_
_entity.id
_entity.type
_entity.pdbx_description
1 polymer ?
#
loop_
_entity_poly.entity_id
_entity_poly.type
_entity_poly.pdbx_seq_one_letter_code
_entity_poly.pdbx_strand_id
1 'polypeptide(L)'
;MMLLREELREPAIYFSVMQAIANGESTPKVIAEHSGVEHGNVNMYLQTLNNLGLVGKRVPFSEKPERSRRGMYIIKDPFFAYWFRFVGPNMGAVEQNAGSIAARRLALGEAFATYVGQQFEAICAQWLAYANAAGKLPFLATSFGKWWGTNPAKHEQTDIDVIAADASSKTILLGECKWRNNLDETETIESLRDRVGLVRGFAATHLAVFTKKPLSKATRAKYPELIAESVDELYSTL
;
A
#
# COMPACT_ATOMS: atom_id res chain seq x y z
N MET A 1 6.92 -14.29 17.94
CA MET A 1 7.86 -15.05 17.08
C MET A 1 7.97 -16.53 17.42
N MET A 2 7.75 -16.96 18.67
CA MET A 2 7.71 -18.40 19.02
C MET A 2 6.66 -19.17 18.23
N LEU A 3 5.43 -18.66 18.10
CA LEU A 3 4.33 -19.32 17.40
C LEU A 3 4.66 -19.73 15.96
N LEU A 4 5.39 -18.89 15.20
CA LEU A 4 5.79 -19.22 13.83
C LEU A 4 6.85 -20.33 13.77
N ARG A 5 7.66 -20.51 14.83
CA ARG A 5 8.67 -21.57 14.87
C ARG A 5 8.08 -22.95 15.13
N GLU A 6 6.93 -23.01 15.80
CA GLU A 6 6.25 -24.26 16.13
C GLU A 6 5.44 -24.82 14.96
N GLU A 7 4.93 -23.94 14.08
CA GLU A 7 4.09 -24.34 12.95
C GLU A 7 4.84 -24.56 11.62
N LEU A 8 6.08 -24.05 11.52
CA LEU A 8 6.86 -24.09 10.28
C LEU A 8 8.02 -25.07 10.38
N ARG A 9 8.12 -26.02 9.44
CA ARG A 9 9.21 -27.02 9.41
C ARG A 9 10.61 -26.42 9.21
N GLU A 10 10.71 -25.26 8.51
CA GLU A 10 11.96 -24.58 8.18
C GLU A 10 11.84 -23.07 8.50
N PRO A 11 11.72 -22.68 9.79
CA PRO A 11 11.40 -21.30 10.16
C PRO A 11 12.37 -20.26 9.60
N ALA A 12 13.65 -20.61 9.46
CA ALA A 12 14.69 -19.70 8.96
C ALA A 12 14.41 -19.25 7.52
N ILE A 13 13.93 -20.17 6.66
CA ILE A 13 13.59 -19.86 5.27
C ILE A 13 12.37 -18.96 5.20
N TYR A 14 11.33 -19.27 5.97
CA TYR A 14 10.15 -18.39 6.03
C TYR A 14 10.48 -17.00 6.53
N PHE A 15 11.42 -16.89 7.48
CA PHE A 15 11.89 -15.59 7.96
C PHE A 15 12.64 -14.81 6.89
N SER A 16 13.50 -15.44 6.10
CA SER A 16 14.18 -14.77 5.00
C SER A 16 13.22 -14.31 3.90
N VAL A 17 12.20 -15.12 3.58
CA VAL A 17 11.13 -14.73 2.65
C VAL A 17 10.33 -13.53 3.19
N MET A 18 9.90 -13.58 4.44
CA MET A 18 9.19 -12.46 5.10
C MET A 18 10.04 -11.20 5.15
N GLN A 19 11.34 -11.33 5.40
CA GLN A 19 12.27 -10.19 5.42
C GLN A 19 12.44 -9.58 4.03
N ALA A 20 12.55 -10.39 2.98
CA ALA A 20 12.60 -9.91 1.60
C ALA A 20 11.34 -9.09 1.27
N ILE A 21 10.16 -9.63 1.58
CA ILE A 21 8.89 -8.92 1.35
C ILE A 21 8.82 -7.62 2.17
N ALA A 22 9.24 -7.64 3.45
CA ALA A 22 9.27 -6.46 4.31
C ALA A 22 10.20 -5.36 3.79
N ASN A 23 11.29 -5.73 3.10
CA ASN A 23 12.22 -4.80 2.46
C ASN A 23 11.67 -4.20 1.16
N GLY A 24 10.51 -4.67 0.68
CA GLY A 24 9.84 -4.13 -0.51
C GLY A 24 9.89 -5.04 -1.73
N GLU A 25 10.53 -6.23 -1.61
CA GLU A 25 10.53 -7.20 -2.69
C GLU A 25 9.16 -7.83 -2.84
N SER A 26 8.54 -7.68 -4.00
CA SER A 26 7.12 -7.99 -4.15
C SER A 26 6.81 -9.07 -5.18
N THR A 27 7.76 -9.40 -6.07
CA THR A 27 7.55 -10.46 -7.06
C THR A 27 8.26 -11.75 -6.66
N PRO A 28 7.73 -12.94 -7.01
CA PRO A 28 8.36 -14.21 -6.63
C PRO A 28 9.83 -14.31 -7.03
N LYS A 29 10.18 -13.81 -8.22
CA LYS A 29 11.56 -13.82 -8.71
C LYS A 29 12.50 -13.05 -7.78
N VAL A 30 12.16 -11.80 -7.47
CA VAL A 30 13.01 -10.92 -6.66
C VAL A 30 13.02 -11.37 -5.18
N ILE A 31 11.88 -11.87 -4.67
CA ILE A 31 11.81 -12.48 -3.34
C ILE A 31 12.76 -13.68 -3.23
N ALA A 32 12.78 -14.56 -4.24
CA ALA A 32 13.68 -15.70 -4.26
C ALA A 32 15.16 -15.27 -4.24
N GLU A 33 15.53 -14.30 -5.08
CA GLU A 33 16.89 -13.75 -5.17
C GLU A 33 17.37 -13.19 -3.82
N HIS A 34 16.52 -12.43 -3.11
CA HIS A 34 16.89 -11.78 -1.85
C HIS A 34 16.74 -12.68 -0.61
N SER A 35 15.87 -13.69 -0.67
CA SER A 35 15.72 -14.65 0.44
C SER A 35 16.69 -15.82 0.39
N GLY A 36 17.44 -15.99 -0.72
CA GLY A 36 18.30 -17.15 -0.94
C GLY A 36 17.55 -18.44 -1.22
N VAL A 37 16.26 -18.37 -1.54
CA VAL A 37 15.43 -19.52 -1.90
C VAL A 37 15.54 -19.79 -3.40
N GLU A 38 15.61 -21.04 -3.79
CA GLU A 38 15.55 -21.41 -5.21
C GLU A 38 14.26 -20.93 -5.86
N HIS A 39 14.34 -20.38 -7.07
CA HIS A 39 13.20 -19.83 -7.82
C HIS A 39 12.02 -20.81 -7.95
N GLY A 40 12.33 -22.12 -8.11
CA GLY A 40 11.29 -23.16 -8.20
C GLY A 40 10.48 -23.36 -6.93
N ASN A 41 11.06 -23.06 -5.78
CA ASN A 41 10.51 -23.36 -4.47
C ASN A 41 9.81 -22.16 -3.81
N VAL A 42 10.12 -20.93 -4.22
CA VAL A 42 9.60 -19.71 -3.58
C VAL A 42 8.06 -19.66 -3.52
N ASN A 43 7.39 -20.14 -4.56
CA ASN A 43 5.93 -20.14 -4.62
C ASN A 43 5.30 -21.02 -3.54
N MET A 44 5.94 -22.12 -3.15
CA MET A 44 5.49 -23.00 -2.07
C MET A 44 5.52 -22.23 -0.73
N TYR A 45 6.61 -21.53 -0.44
CA TYR A 45 6.74 -20.72 0.77
C TYR A 45 5.72 -19.57 0.79
N LEU A 46 5.54 -18.87 -0.33
CA LEU A 46 4.58 -17.79 -0.47
C LEU A 46 3.13 -18.29 -0.29
N GLN A 47 2.81 -19.47 -0.82
CA GLN A 47 1.49 -20.07 -0.65
C GLN A 47 1.23 -20.46 0.81
N THR A 48 2.21 -21.06 1.49
CA THR A 48 2.11 -21.39 2.92
C THR A 48 1.88 -20.12 3.75
N LEU A 49 2.69 -19.07 3.54
CA LEU A 49 2.53 -17.80 4.24
C LEU A 49 1.17 -17.12 3.94
N ASN A 50 0.67 -17.26 2.72
CA ASN A 50 -0.66 -16.77 2.35
C ASN A 50 -1.78 -17.56 3.05
N ASN A 51 -1.66 -18.88 3.14
CA ASN A 51 -2.62 -19.73 3.85
C ASN A 51 -2.65 -19.44 5.35
N LEU A 52 -1.50 -19.12 5.94
CA LEU A 52 -1.38 -18.65 7.33
C LEU A 52 -1.88 -17.22 7.54
N GLY A 53 -2.27 -16.52 6.48
CA GLY A 53 -2.76 -15.16 6.55
C GLY A 53 -1.69 -14.08 6.78
N LEU A 54 -0.40 -14.44 6.77
CA LEU A 54 0.73 -13.53 7.02
C LEU A 54 1.06 -12.67 5.80
N VAL A 55 0.96 -13.27 4.62
CA VAL A 55 1.23 -12.61 3.33
C VAL A 55 -0.04 -12.58 2.49
N GLY A 56 -0.15 -11.61 1.62
CA GLY A 56 -1.23 -11.52 0.63
C GLY A 56 -0.70 -11.21 -0.75
N LYS A 57 -1.37 -11.73 -1.78
CA LYS A 57 -1.10 -11.36 -3.17
C LYS A 57 -2.07 -10.23 -3.55
N ARG A 58 -1.55 -9.03 -3.79
CA ARG A 58 -2.28 -7.91 -4.39
C ARG A 58 -2.15 -7.98 -5.90
N VAL A 59 -3.21 -7.62 -6.62
CA VAL A 59 -3.22 -7.51 -8.08
C VAL A 59 -3.79 -6.16 -8.47
N PRO A 60 -3.50 -5.64 -9.67
CA PRO A 60 -4.11 -4.41 -10.14
C PRO A 60 -5.64 -4.50 -10.11
N PHE A 61 -6.29 -3.41 -9.75
CA PHE A 61 -7.75 -3.31 -9.75
C PHE A 61 -8.33 -3.84 -11.09
N SER A 62 -9.42 -4.57 -11.03
CA SER A 62 -10.06 -5.31 -12.14
C SER A 62 -9.37 -6.59 -12.58
N GLU A 63 -8.20 -6.97 -12.04
CA GLU A 63 -7.60 -8.27 -12.29
C GLU A 63 -8.00 -9.31 -11.24
N LYS A 64 -8.04 -10.57 -11.64
CA LYS A 64 -8.27 -11.70 -10.73
C LYS A 64 -6.93 -12.24 -10.21
N PRO A 65 -6.77 -12.43 -8.89
CA PRO A 65 -5.50 -12.89 -8.29
C PRO A 65 -4.94 -14.18 -8.90
N GLU A 66 -5.84 -15.11 -9.29
CA GLU A 66 -5.47 -16.42 -9.85
C GLU A 66 -4.88 -16.32 -11.26
N ARG A 67 -5.26 -15.29 -12.01
CA ARG A 67 -4.87 -15.10 -13.42
C ARG A 67 -3.85 -14.01 -13.63
N SER A 68 -3.65 -13.12 -12.65
CA SER A 68 -2.74 -12.00 -12.77
C SER A 68 -1.29 -12.44 -12.72
N ARG A 69 -0.51 -11.99 -13.72
CA ARG A 69 0.95 -12.08 -13.75
C ARG A 69 1.63 -10.86 -13.12
N ARG A 70 0.86 -9.82 -12.78
CA ARG A 70 1.33 -8.57 -12.17
C ARG A 70 1.12 -8.54 -10.66
N GLY A 71 0.89 -9.71 -10.05
CA GLY A 71 0.65 -9.81 -8.62
C GLY A 71 1.88 -9.45 -7.79
N MET A 72 1.67 -8.68 -6.75
CA MET A 72 2.67 -8.29 -5.76
C MET A 72 2.36 -8.93 -4.42
N TYR A 73 3.37 -9.47 -3.76
CA TYR A 73 3.24 -10.02 -2.41
C TYR A 73 3.52 -8.95 -1.37
N ILE A 74 2.70 -8.93 -0.34
CA ILE A 74 2.80 -8.00 0.79
C ILE A 74 2.59 -8.72 2.11
N ILE A 75 3.21 -8.24 3.18
CA ILE A 75 2.86 -8.65 4.55
C ILE A 75 1.56 -7.94 4.92
N LYS A 76 0.56 -8.72 5.39
CA LYS A 76 -0.77 -8.18 5.71
C LYS A 76 -0.79 -7.39 7.02
N ASP A 77 -0.07 -7.87 8.01
CA ASP A 77 -0.02 -7.26 9.34
C ASP A 77 1.06 -6.19 9.41
N PRO A 78 0.72 -4.93 9.73
CA PRO A 78 1.68 -3.83 9.84
C PRO A 78 2.78 -4.10 10.89
N PHE A 79 2.45 -4.77 12.00
CA PHE A 79 3.43 -5.10 13.02
C PHE A 79 4.50 -6.06 12.48
N PHE A 80 4.09 -7.12 11.76
CA PHE A 80 5.05 -8.03 11.13
C PHE A 80 5.87 -7.33 10.06
N ALA A 81 5.26 -6.48 9.23
CA ALA A 81 5.98 -5.68 8.22
C ALA A 81 7.03 -4.79 8.88
N TYR A 82 6.68 -4.10 9.98
CA TYR A 82 7.62 -3.29 10.75
C TYR A 82 8.71 -4.15 11.40
N TRP A 83 8.32 -5.26 12.04
CA TRP A 83 9.25 -6.12 12.76
C TRP A 83 10.30 -6.71 11.83
N PHE A 84 9.89 -7.32 10.71
CA PHE A 84 10.81 -7.93 9.76
C PHE A 84 11.73 -6.90 9.08
N ARG A 85 11.24 -5.70 8.85
CA ARG A 85 12.02 -4.66 8.18
C ARG A 85 13.01 -3.97 9.12
N PHE A 86 12.62 -3.71 10.36
CA PHE A 86 13.36 -2.80 11.25
C PHE A 86 13.82 -3.42 12.56
N VAL A 87 13.04 -4.29 13.18
CA VAL A 87 13.37 -4.85 14.48
C VAL A 87 14.24 -6.10 14.35
N GLY A 88 13.80 -7.06 13.56
CA GLY A 88 14.50 -8.33 13.36
C GLY A 88 15.97 -8.16 12.96
N PRO A 89 16.31 -7.35 11.95
CA PRO A 89 17.71 -7.10 11.58
C PRO A 89 18.55 -6.40 12.65
N ASN A 90 17.91 -5.72 13.61
CA ASN A 90 18.56 -4.96 14.68
C ASN A 90 18.45 -5.63 16.06
N MET A 91 18.06 -6.91 16.12
CA MET A 91 17.90 -7.63 17.41
C MET A 91 19.17 -7.60 18.28
N GLY A 92 20.35 -7.72 17.68
CA GLY A 92 21.60 -7.61 18.42
C GLY A 92 21.78 -6.27 19.14
N ALA A 93 21.34 -5.18 18.55
CA ALA A 93 21.34 -3.86 19.20
C ALA A 93 20.30 -3.79 20.34
N VAL A 94 19.14 -4.43 20.17
CA VAL A 94 18.11 -4.51 21.21
C VAL A 94 18.62 -5.31 22.42
N GLU A 95 19.24 -6.46 22.20
CA GLU A 95 19.81 -7.32 23.24
C GLU A 95 20.95 -6.65 24.01
N GLN A 96 21.69 -5.75 23.36
CA GLN A 96 22.75 -4.94 23.95
C GLN A 96 22.25 -3.62 24.58
N ASN A 97 20.94 -3.47 24.79
CA ASN A 97 20.29 -2.25 25.31
C ASN A 97 20.52 -0.97 24.45
N ALA A 98 20.95 -1.13 23.19
CA ALA A 98 21.16 -0.04 22.23
C ALA A 98 19.94 0.19 21.30
N GLY A 99 18.80 -0.45 21.56
CA GLY A 99 17.60 -0.38 20.72
C GLY A 99 17.06 1.03 20.55
N SER A 100 17.17 1.91 21.55
CA SER A 100 16.76 3.32 21.44
C SER A 100 17.59 4.10 20.43
N ILE A 101 18.89 3.81 20.31
CA ILE A 101 19.79 4.42 19.33
C ILE A 101 19.43 3.95 17.91
N ALA A 102 19.21 2.64 17.76
CA ALA A 102 18.76 2.06 16.50
C ALA A 102 17.42 2.69 16.06
N ALA A 103 16.43 2.80 16.95
CA ALA A 103 15.13 3.40 16.67
C ALA A 103 15.23 4.86 16.21
N ARG A 104 16.08 5.68 16.85
CA ARG A 104 16.32 7.08 16.42
C ARG A 104 16.90 7.17 15.02
N ARG A 105 17.87 6.31 14.68
CA ARG A 105 18.45 6.25 13.33
C ARG A 105 17.40 5.87 12.28
N LEU A 106 16.58 4.88 12.58
CA LEU A 106 15.51 4.42 11.71
C LEU A 106 14.46 5.50 11.45
N ALA A 107 14.02 6.21 12.50
CA ALA A 107 13.00 7.24 12.40
C ALA A 107 13.38 8.42 11.48
N LEU A 108 14.67 8.66 11.28
CA LEU A 108 15.20 9.70 10.39
C LEU A 108 15.48 9.19 8.97
N GLY A 109 15.36 7.89 8.70
CA GLY A 109 15.73 7.28 7.44
C GLY A 109 14.60 7.23 6.41
N GLU A 110 14.98 7.26 5.12
CA GLU A 110 14.03 7.14 3.99
C GLU A 110 13.24 5.82 4.01
N ALA A 111 13.87 4.72 4.46
CA ALA A 111 13.22 3.43 4.55
C ALA A 111 12.01 3.46 5.52
N PHE A 112 12.11 4.21 6.61
CA PHE A 112 10.99 4.39 7.54
C PHE A 112 9.91 5.29 6.95
N ALA A 113 10.29 6.38 6.30
CA ALA A 113 9.35 7.27 5.61
C ALA A 113 8.57 6.52 4.52
N THR A 114 9.24 5.66 3.74
CA THR A 114 8.61 4.79 2.74
C THR A 114 7.63 3.81 3.38
N TYR A 115 8.03 3.15 4.48
CA TYR A 115 7.16 2.25 5.23
C TYR A 115 5.90 2.97 5.73
N VAL A 116 6.06 4.14 6.35
CA VAL A 116 4.91 4.93 6.83
C VAL A 116 4.00 5.35 5.69
N GLY A 117 4.56 5.73 4.53
CA GLY A 117 3.77 6.04 3.33
C GLY A 117 2.91 4.86 2.88
N GLN A 118 3.48 3.64 2.86
CA GLN A 118 2.74 2.42 2.53
C GLN A 118 1.62 2.11 3.54
N GLN A 119 1.87 2.35 4.85
CA GLN A 119 0.83 2.19 5.87
C GLN A 119 -0.25 3.26 5.72
N PHE A 120 0.11 4.48 5.35
CA PHE A 120 -0.84 5.55 5.09
C PHE A 120 -1.79 5.22 3.93
N GLU A 121 -1.30 4.64 2.83
CA GLU A 121 -2.16 4.12 1.76
C GLU A 121 -3.18 3.09 2.28
N ALA A 122 -2.76 2.19 3.16
CA ALA A 122 -3.66 1.19 3.76
C ALA A 122 -4.73 1.84 4.67
N ILE A 123 -4.36 2.87 5.44
CA ILE A 123 -5.29 3.66 6.25
C ILE A 123 -6.30 4.39 5.36
N CYS A 124 -5.86 5.02 4.27
CA CYS A 124 -6.75 5.70 3.32
C CYS A 124 -7.72 4.73 2.65
N ALA A 125 -7.27 3.52 2.30
CA ALA A 125 -8.15 2.48 1.76
C ALA A 125 -9.22 2.03 2.77
N GLN A 126 -8.87 1.89 4.05
CA GLN A 126 -9.83 1.60 5.11
C GLN A 126 -10.83 2.75 5.28
N TRP A 127 -10.33 3.99 5.31
CA TRP A 127 -11.20 5.16 5.42
C TRP A 127 -12.21 5.23 4.27
N LEU A 128 -11.80 4.95 3.03
CA LEU A 128 -12.74 4.89 1.89
C LEU A 128 -13.86 3.88 2.12
N ALA A 129 -13.56 2.71 2.70
CA ALA A 129 -14.56 1.71 3.01
C ALA A 129 -15.54 2.21 4.11
N TYR A 130 -15.03 2.87 5.16
CA TYR A 130 -15.87 3.48 6.20
C TYR A 130 -16.70 4.64 5.66
N ALA A 131 -16.11 5.54 4.88
CA ALA A 131 -16.81 6.65 4.26
C ALA A 131 -17.93 6.17 3.33
N ASN A 132 -17.69 5.09 2.57
CA ASN A 132 -18.69 4.44 1.75
C ASN A 132 -19.85 3.90 2.58
N ALA A 133 -19.55 3.14 3.65
CA ALA A 133 -20.57 2.59 4.56
C ALA A 133 -21.38 3.69 5.26
N ALA A 134 -20.76 4.85 5.53
CA ALA A 134 -21.40 6.02 6.12
C ALA A 134 -22.14 6.91 5.10
N GLY A 135 -22.16 6.56 3.80
CA GLY A 135 -22.80 7.36 2.75
C GLY A 135 -22.11 8.70 2.47
N LYS A 136 -20.82 8.83 2.79
CA LYS A 136 -20.04 10.06 2.61
C LYS A 136 -19.36 10.16 1.23
N LEU A 137 -19.35 9.07 0.47
CA LEU A 137 -18.86 9.09 -0.91
C LEU A 137 -19.94 9.58 -1.88
N PRO A 138 -19.59 10.15 -3.04
CA PRO A 138 -20.54 10.66 -4.02
C PRO A 138 -21.37 9.56 -4.70
N PHE A 139 -21.02 8.31 -4.51
CA PHE A 139 -21.73 7.12 -4.99
C PHE A 139 -21.49 5.95 -4.03
N LEU A 140 -22.32 4.90 -4.11
CA LEU A 140 -22.12 3.67 -3.35
C LEU A 140 -21.13 2.76 -4.10
N ALA A 141 -19.93 2.62 -3.55
CA ALA A 141 -18.92 1.73 -4.11
C ALA A 141 -19.17 0.27 -3.72
N THR A 142 -18.98 -0.63 -4.68
CA THR A 142 -19.10 -2.09 -4.50
C THR A 142 -17.77 -2.82 -4.58
N SER A 143 -16.69 -2.12 -4.99
CA SER A 143 -15.35 -2.68 -5.11
C SER A 143 -14.28 -1.64 -4.76
N PHE A 144 -13.18 -2.15 -4.16
CA PHE A 144 -12.05 -1.34 -3.71
C PHE A 144 -10.74 -1.98 -4.17
N GLY A 145 -9.71 -1.16 -4.34
CA GLY A 145 -8.40 -1.68 -4.72
C GLY A 145 -7.34 -0.61 -4.93
N LYS A 146 -6.25 -1.03 -5.56
CA LYS A 146 -5.14 -0.22 -6.06
C LYS A 146 -4.88 -0.63 -7.51
N TRP A 147 -4.43 0.29 -8.34
CA TRP A 147 -4.07 -0.03 -9.72
C TRP A 147 -2.64 0.39 -10.01
N TRP A 148 -1.95 -0.38 -10.85
CA TRP A 148 -0.63 -0.05 -11.40
C TRP A 148 -0.51 -0.62 -12.80
N GLY A 149 0.25 0.09 -13.63
CA GLY A 149 0.45 -0.30 -15.01
C GLY A 149 1.15 0.79 -15.82
N THR A 150 1.15 0.62 -17.12
CA THR A 150 1.72 1.59 -18.05
C THR A 150 0.68 2.63 -18.42
N ASN A 151 1.04 3.92 -18.32
CA ASN A 151 0.29 4.99 -18.96
C ASN A 151 0.65 4.99 -20.44
N PRO A 152 -0.28 4.64 -21.35
CA PRO A 152 0.03 4.53 -22.78
C PRO A 152 0.34 5.86 -23.44
N ALA A 153 -0.17 6.98 -22.90
CA ALA A 153 0.07 8.31 -23.44
C ALA A 153 1.48 8.84 -23.13
N LYS A 154 2.01 8.46 -21.95
CA LYS A 154 3.33 8.91 -21.49
C LYS A 154 4.42 7.85 -21.60
N HIS A 155 4.06 6.61 -21.95
CA HIS A 155 4.95 5.44 -22.00
C HIS A 155 5.71 5.18 -20.68
N GLU A 156 5.11 5.50 -19.53
CA GLU A 156 5.71 5.36 -18.21
C GLU A 156 4.88 4.45 -17.30
N GLN A 157 5.55 3.85 -16.31
CA GLN A 157 4.84 3.12 -15.25
C GLN A 157 4.23 4.11 -14.27
N THR A 158 2.98 3.85 -13.89
CA THR A 158 2.25 4.69 -12.94
C THR A 158 1.30 3.83 -12.11
N ASP A 159 0.83 4.38 -11.01
CA ASP A 159 -0.11 3.70 -10.12
C ASP A 159 -1.20 4.67 -9.63
N ILE A 160 -2.24 4.10 -9.04
CA ILE A 160 -3.33 4.80 -8.35
C ILE A 160 -3.43 4.13 -6.99
N ASP A 161 -3.16 4.87 -5.92
CA ASP A 161 -2.96 4.32 -4.59
C ASP A 161 -4.20 3.68 -3.99
N VAL A 162 -5.36 4.30 -4.17
CA VAL A 162 -6.64 3.77 -3.69
C VAL A 162 -7.74 4.00 -4.72
N ILE A 163 -8.60 3.01 -4.85
CA ILE A 163 -9.75 3.03 -5.75
C ILE A 163 -10.99 2.58 -5.00
N ALA A 164 -12.11 3.29 -5.23
CA ALA A 164 -13.45 2.84 -4.91
C ALA A 164 -14.28 2.89 -6.20
N ALA A 165 -15.03 1.83 -6.52
CA ALA A 165 -15.76 1.78 -7.78
C ALA A 165 -17.08 1.02 -7.66
N ASP A 166 -18.02 1.38 -8.54
CA ASP A 166 -19.24 0.64 -8.81
C ASP A 166 -19.38 0.39 -10.32
N ALA A 167 -19.33 -0.88 -10.71
CA ALA A 167 -19.43 -1.29 -12.10
C ALA A 167 -20.84 -1.08 -12.68
N SER A 168 -21.89 -1.11 -11.85
CA SER A 168 -23.27 -0.96 -12.27
C SER A 168 -23.58 0.47 -12.71
N SER A 169 -23.14 1.47 -11.95
CA SER A 169 -23.25 2.88 -12.28
C SER A 169 -22.11 3.38 -13.20
N LYS A 170 -21.11 2.52 -13.47
CA LYS A 170 -19.87 2.87 -14.19
C LYS A 170 -19.15 4.08 -13.58
N THR A 171 -19.15 4.17 -12.25
CA THR A 171 -18.55 5.26 -11.51
C THR A 171 -17.31 4.76 -10.76
N ILE A 172 -16.25 5.56 -10.77
CA ILE A 172 -14.99 5.26 -10.08
C ILE A 172 -14.47 6.49 -9.34
N LEU A 173 -13.87 6.26 -8.20
CA LEU A 173 -13.05 7.23 -7.47
C LEU A 173 -11.60 6.77 -7.52
N LEU A 174 -10.73 7.67 -7.95
CA LEU A 174 -9.28 7.49 -7.97
C LEU A 174 -8.66 8.34 -6.88
N GLY A 175 -7.82 7.74 -6.05
CA GLY A 175 -7.20 8.43 -4.93
C GLY A 175 -5.68 8.33 -4.92
N GLU A 176 -5.04 9.44 -4.56
CA GLU A 176 -3.60 9.60 -4.36
C GLU A 176 -3.31 9.82 -2.89
N CYS A 177 -2.29 9.13 -2.35
CA CYS A 177 -1.89 9.20 -0.95
C CYS A 177 -0.48 9.78 -0.82
N LYS A 178 -0.32 10.91 -0.10
CA LYS A 178 0.98 11.59 0.05
C LYS A 178 1.35 11.81 1.52
N TRP A 179 2.25 11.00 2.02
CA TRP A 179 2.84 11.15 3.36
C TRP A 179 4.10 12.03 3.29
N ARG A 180 3.92 13.33 3.04
CA ARG A 180 5.03 14.29 2.93
C ARG A 180 4.74 15.56 3.72
N ASN A 181 5.81 16.18 4.25
CA ASN A 181 5.67 17.45 4.97
C ASN A 181 5.52 18.66 4.02
N ASN A 182 6.17 18.58 2.87
CA ASN A 182 6.11 19.58 1.79
C ASN A 182 5.53 18.87 0.57
N LEU A 183 4.40 19.34 0.09
CA LEU A 183 3.67 18.80 -1.04
C LEU A 183 3.41 19.91 -2.05
N ASP A 184 3.72 19.65 -3.31
CA ASP A 184 3.16 20.44 -4.41
C ASP A 184 1.72 19.93 -4.63
N GLU A 185 0.77 20.67 -4.08
CA GLU A 185 -0.64 20.31 -4.09
C GLU A 185 -1.20 20.29 -5.52
N THR A 186 -0.81 21.29 -6.34
CA THR A 186 -1.27 21.41 -7.71
C THR A 186 -0.73 20.28 -8.58
N GLU A 187 0.57 20.04 -8.54
CA GLU A 187 1.22 18.95 -9.28
C GLU A 187 0.60 17.59 -8.91
N THR A 188 0.37 17.36 -7.61
CA THR A 188 -0.25 16.11 -7.12
C THR A 188 -1.64 15.89 -7.72
N ILE A 189 -2.49 16.92 -7.73
CA ILE A 189 -3.85 16.83 -8.24
C ILE A 189 -3.84 16.66 -9.77
N GLU A 190 -3.05 17.45 -10.49
CA GLU A 190 -2.97 17.35 -11.95
C GLU A 190 -2.37 16.00 -12.38
N SER A 191 -1.35 15.50 -11.68
CA SER A 191 -0.81 14.16 -11.91
C SER A 191 -1.85 13.05 -11.71
N LEU A 192 -2.73 13.19 -10.71
CA LEU A 192 -3.84 12.26 -10.53
C LEU A 192 -4.88 12.38 -11.66
N ARG A 193 -5.18 13.60 -12.12
CA ARG A 193 -6.07 13.83 -13.29
C ARG A 193 -5.57 13.17 -14.55
N ASP A 194 -4.28 13.17 -14.81
CA ASP A 194 -3.65 12.53 -15.96
C ASP A 194 -3.84 10.99 -15.97
N ARG A 195 -4.23 10.41 -14.84
CA ARG A 195 -4.51 8.97 -14.71
C ARG A 195 -5.99 8.61 -14.94
N VAL A 196 -6.86 9.61 -15.14
CA VAL A 196 -8.26 9.38 -15.49
C VAL A 196 -8.34 8.59 -16.79
N GLY A 197 -9.16 7.54 -16.82
CA GLY A 197 -9.30 6.64 -17.97
C GLY A 197 -8.29 5.50 -18.05
N LEU A 198 -7.25 5.45 -17.21
CA LEU A 198 -6.32 4.30 -17.16
C LEU A 198 -7.02 3.03 -16.67
N VAL A 199 -7.95 3.16 -15.75
CA VAL A 199 -8.84 2.07 -15.34
C VAL A 199 -10.07 2.09 -16.23
N ARG A 200 -10.15 1.12 -17.13
CA ARG A 200 -11.19 1.08 -18.17
C ARG A 200 -12.53 0.61 -17.61
N GLY A 201 -13.61 1.01 -18.29
CA GLY A 201 -14.98 0.53 -18.00
C GLY A 201 -15.83 1.49 -17.17
N PHE A 202 -15.31 2.67 -16.83
CA PHE A 202 -15.99 3.68 -16.03
C PHE A 202 -16.27 4.94 -16.88
N ALA A 203 -17.44 5.53 -16.70
CA ALA A 203 -17.89 6.72 -17.44
C ALA A 203 -17.77 8.00 -16.57
N ALA A 204 -17.96 7.87 -15.25
CA ALA A 204 -17.83 8.96 -14.29
C ALA A 204 -16.65 8.71 -13.36
N THR A 205 -15.81 9.75 -13.16
CA THR A 205 -14.63 9.67 -12.30
C THR A 205 -14.66 10.78 -11.26
N HIS A 206 -14.50 10.39 -9.99
CA HIS A 206 -14.23 11.29 -8.87
C HIS A 206 -12.76 11.18 -8.47
N LEU A 207 -12.22 12.25 -7.88
CA LEU A 207 -10.83 12.28 -7.44
C LEU A 207 -10.76 12.48 -5.93
N ALA A 208 -9.80 11.84 -5.28
CA ALA A 208 -9.50 12.01 -3.87
C ALA A 208 -7.99 12.19 -3.66
N VAL A 209 -7.61 13.07 -2.75
CA VAL A 209 -6.22 13.25 -2.33
C VAL A 209 -6.14 13.15 -0.82
N PHE A 210 -5.30 12.23 -0.35
CA PHE A 210 -5.05 12.00 1.07
C PHE A 210 -3.65 12.49 1.42
N THR A 211 -3.56 13.34 2.43
CA THR A 211 -2.31 14.04 2.74
C THR A 211 -1.97 14.00 4.22
N LYS A 212 -0.69 14.19 4.53
CA LYS A 212 -0.24 14.29 5.92
C LYS A 212 -0.79 15.53 6.62
N LYS A 213 -0.90 16.66 5.90
CA LYS A 213 -1.42 17.95 6.38
C LYS A 213 -2.59 18.38 5.51
N PRO A 214 -3.54 19.19 6.03
CA PRO A 214 -4.63 19.70 5.21
C PRO A 214 -4.14 20.47 3.98
N LEU A 215 -4.82 20.31 2.85
CA LEU A 215 -4.58 21.13 1.68
C LEU A 215 -4.90 22.60 1.98
N SER A 216 -4.18 23.51 1.32
CA SER A 216 -4.38 24.95 1.45
C SER A 216 -5.81 25.37 1.08
N LYS A 217 -6.30 26.45 1.70
CA LYS A 217 -7.61 27.01 1.36
C LYS A 217 -7.73 27.39 -0.11
N ALA A 218 -6.63 27.87 -0.71
CA ALA A 218 -6.59 28.23 -2.13
C ALA A 218 -6.78 27.00 -3.01
N THR A 219 -6.10 25.90 -2.71
CA THR A 219 -6.24 24.64 -3.45
C THR A 219 -7.63 24.05 -3.29
N ARG A 220 -8.19 24.03 -2.09
CA ARG A 220 -9.59 23.57 -1.87
C ARG A 220 -10.60 24.42 -2.64
N ALA A 221 -10.40 25.74 -2.70
CA ALA A 221 -11.27 26.63 -3.50
C ALA A 221 -11.11 26.45 -5.01
N LYS A 222 -9.89 26.09 -5.49
CA LYS A 222 -9.62 25.82 -6.89
C LYS A 222 -10.20 24.48 -7.37
N TYR A 223 -10.31 23.49 -6.48
CA TYR A 223 -10.77 22.14 -6.79
C TYR A 223 -11.93 21.72 -5.86
N PRO A 224 -13.10 22.37 -5.94
CA PRO A 224 -14.20 22.14 -4.99
C PRO A 224 -14.82 20.73 -5.08
N GLU A 225 -14.65 20.04 -6.22
CA GLU A 225 -15.14 18.69 -6.44
C GLU A 225 -14.20 17.59 -5.89
N LEU A 226 -12.97 17.98 -5.48
CA LEU A 226 -11.96 17.06 -4.98
C LEU A 226 -12.29 16.64 -3.54
N ILE A 227 -12.32 15.34 -3.28
CA ILE A 227 -12.30 14.82 -1.92
C ILE A 227 -10.88 14.98 -1.38
N ALA A 228 -10.70 15.82 -0.38
CA ALA A 228 -9.37 16.13 0.18
C ALA A 228 -9.39 15.95 1.69
N GLU A 229 -8.68 14.92 2.15
CA GLU A 229 -8.61 14.55 3.56
C GLU A 229 -7.17 14.49 4.05
N SER A 230 -6.88 15.15 5.14
CA SER A 230 -5.62 14.99 5.86
C SER A 230 -5.71 13.90 6.91
N VAL A 231 -4.56 13.47 7.45
CA VAL A 231 -4.53 12.46 8.50
C VAL A 231 -5.41 12.84 9.70
N ASP A 232 -5.42 14.11 10.12
CA ASP A 232 -6.24 14.57 11.24
C ASP A 232 -7.73 14.52 10.89
N GLU A 233 -8.10 14.88 9.65
CA GLU A 233 -9.47 14.82 9.14
C GLU A 233 -9.98 13.38 9.03
N LEU A 234 -9.13 12.42 8.60
CA LEU A 234 -9.49 11.01 8.54
C LEU A 234 -9.97 10.45 9.89
N TYR A 235 -9.33 10.87 11.00
CA TYR A 235 -9.69 10.40 12.35
C TYR A 235 -10.82 11.19 12.99
N SER A 236 -11.08 12.41 12.58
CA SER A 236 -12.17 13.23 13.09
C SER A 236 -13.53 12.91 12.47
N THR A 237 -13.53 12.20 11.35
CA THR A 237 -14.73 11.83 10.59
C THR A 237 -15.20 10.40 10.82
N LEU A 238 -14.46 9.61 11.60
CA LEU A 238 -14.83 8.27 12.05
C LEU A 238 -15.61 8.33 13.36
#